data_52f9c106556a87167698fa50735e999c
#
_entry.id   52f9c106556a87167698fa50735e999c
#
_cell.length_a   1.000
_cell.length_b   1.000
_cell.length_c   1.000
_cell.angle_alpha   90.00
_cell.angle_beta   90.00
_cell.angle_gamma   90.00
#
_symmetry.space_group_name_H-M   'P 1'
#
loop_
_entity.id
_entity.type
_entity.pdbx_description
1 polymer ?
#
loop_
_entity_poly.entity_id
_entity_poly.type
_entity_poly.pdbx_seq_one_letter_code
_entity_poly.pdbx_strand_id
1 'polypeptide(L)'
;MAQEIGVAYVHVEPSGQGFGKSIEGSINDAVDKASRKSSSNLMSKLAGAFGKIGKAGTATIAGLATGITVLAAKGGFERALNIENAQAKLKGLGHDSNSVTEIMNDALASVKGTAFGLGDAATVAASLSASGVAEGTQLTEVLKTVADTAQISGRSLTDIGTIFGSVAARGKLQGDDMLQLMSSGIPVLQMLGKHLGKTSAEISDMVSDGKIDFQTFADAMQEGMGGAAQSAGDTFTGALSNVKAALSRLGETAATPFLNGLRSLFNQAIPVVDSFTAAVKP
;
A
#
# COMPACT_ATOMS: atom_id res chain seq x y z
N MET A 1 -30.13 -43.26 -47.94
CA MET A 1 -29.40 -42.04 -48.36
C MET A 1 -29.57 -41.02 -47.23
N ALA A 2 -28.57 -40.83 -46.41
CA ALA A 2 -28.55 -39.81 -45.33
C ALA A 2 -28.14 -38.50 -46.01
N GLN A 3 -28.95 -37.45 -45.80
CA GLN A 3 -28.69 -36.10 -46.29
C GLN A 3 -27.89 -35.38 -45.17
N GLU A 4 -26.65 -34.99 -45.45
CA GLU A 4 -25.87 -34.14 -44.58
C GLU A 4 -26.50 -32.74 -44.49
N ILE A 5 -26.91 -32.36 -43.29
CA ILE A 5 -27.33 -31.00 -42.94
C ILE A 5 -26.05 -30.21 -42.63
N GLY A 6 -25.81 -29.16 -43.40
CA GLY A 6 -24.59 -28.34 -43.30
C GLY A 6 -24.27 -27.84 -41.90
N VAL A 7 -22.99 -27.90 -41.56
CA VAL A 7 -22.43 -27.36 -40.29
C VAL A 7 -22.37 -25.84 -40.39
N ALA A 8 -23.16 -25.12 -39.59
CA ALA A 8 -23.07 -23.68 -39.47
C ALA A 8 -22.06 -23.35 -38.35
N TYR A 9 -20.94 -22.72 -38.72
CA TYR A 9 -20.00 -22.16 -37.75
C TYR A 9 -20.53 -20.81 -37.29
N VAL A 10 -20.92 -20.72 -36.00
CA VAL A 10 -21.20 -19.45 -35.36
C VAL A 10 -19.87 -18.90 -34.82
N HIS A 11 -19.36 -17.90 -35.50
CA HIS A 11 -18.18 -17.18 -34.99
C HIS A 11 -18.65 -16.22 -33.87
N VAL A 12 -18.38 -16.58 -32.59
CA VAL A 12 -18.66 -15.74 -31.44
C VAL A 12 -17.40 -14.94 -31.13
N GLU A 13 -17.32 -13.73 -31.66
CA GLU A 13 -16.31 -12.78 -31.20
C GLU A 13 -16.78 -12.17 -29.85
N PRO A 14 -16.01 -12.27 -28.78
CA PRO A 14 -16.32 -11.54 -27.56
C PRO A 14 -16.14 -10.04 -27.82
N SER A 15 -17.23 -9.33 -28.12
CA SER A 15 -17.18 -7.90 -28.32
C SER A 15 -16.98 -7.21 -26.94
N GLY A 16 -15.73 -6.91 -26.60
CA GLY A 16 -15.38 -6.12 -25.41
C GLY A 16 -15.84 -4.64 -25.47
N GLN A 17 -16.47 -4.21 -26.57
CA GLN A 17 -16.86 -2.82 -26.79
C GLN A 17 -17.99 -2.33 -25.87
N GLY A 18 -18.88 -3.21 -25.40
CA GLY A 18 -19.92 -2.86 -24.44
C GLY A 18 -19.44 -2.85 -23.00
N PHE A 19 -18.53 -3.75 -22.67
CA PHE A 19 -18.02 -3.94 -21.30
C PHE A 19 -17.09 -2.79 -20.88
N GLY A 20 -16.16 -2.39 -21.76
CA GLY A 20 -15.27 -1.25 -21.52
C GLY A 20 -16.03 0.05 -21.30
N LYS A 21 -17.05 0.34 -22.15
CA LYS A 21 -17.88 1.54 -22.01
C LYS A 21 -18.75 1.52 -20.76
N SER A 22 -19.24 0.36 -20.34
CA SER A 22 -20.03 0.22 -19.11
C SER A 22 -19.18 0.42 -17.85
N ILE A 23 -17.94 -0.09 -17.84
CA ILE A 23 -16.98 0.14 -16.75
C ILE A 23 -16.54 1.60 -16.72
N GLU A 24 -16.21 2.17 -17.86
CA GLU A 24 -15.82 3.58 -17.97
C GLU A 24 -16.94 4.53 -17.52
N GLY A 25 -18.19 4.25 -17.91
CA GLY A 25 -19.38 4.98 -17.42
C GLY A 25 -19.57 4.85 -15.91
N SER A 26 -19.40 3.64 -15.36
CA SER A 26 -19.56 3.42 -13.91
C SER A 26 -18.43 4.03 -13.09
N ILE A 27 -17.20 4.05 -13.60
CA ILE A 27 -16.07 4.73 -12.99
C ILE A 27 -16.28 6.24 -13.03
N ASN A 28 -16.69 6.79 -14.17
CA ASN A 28 -16.94 8.22 -14.31
C ASN A 28 -18.08 8.69 -13.41
N ASP A 29 -19.18 7.93 -13.31
CA ASP A 29 -20.29 8.23 -12.40
C ASP A 29 -19.90 8.15 -10.93
N ALA A 30 -19.06 7.18 -10.52
CA ALA A 30 -18.56 7.06 -9.15
C ALA A 30 -17.59 8.20 -8.82
N VAL A 31 -16.70 8.55 -9.74
CA VAL A 31 -15.76 9.67 -9.63
C VAL A 31 -16.52 11.00 -9.57
N ASP A 32 -17.55 11.19 -10.41
CA ASP A 32 -18.38 12.39 -10.40
C ASP A 32 -19.18 12.55 -9.10
N LYS A 33 -19.75 11.47 -8.56
CA LYS A 33 -20.46 11.50 -7.27
C LYS A 33 -19.52 11.77 -6.09
N ALA A 34 -18.34 11.15 -6.06
CA ALA A 34 -17.32 11.41 -5.06
C ALA A 34 -16.75 12.83 -5.17
N SER A 35 -16.54 13.31 -6.38
CA SER A 35 -16.04 14.64 -6.71
C SER A 35 -17.03 15.74 -6.27
N ARG A 36 -18.34 15.59 -6.54
CA ARG A 36 -19.36 16.59 -6.18
C ARG A 36 -19.55 16.73 -4.67
N LYS A 37 -19.38 15.68 -3.88
CA LYS A 37 -19.58 15.71 -2.42
C LYS A 37 -18.33 16.15 -1.63
N SER A 38 -17.13 15.86 -2.14
CA SER A 38 -15.85 16.20 -1.50
C SER A 38 -15.17 17.43 -2.08
N SER A 39 -15.42 17.76 -3.36
CA SER A 39 -14.73 18.84 -4.04
C SER A 39 -15.16 20.23 -3.58
N SER A 40 -16.45 20.42 -3.19
CA SER A 40 -16.92 21.74 -2.74
C SER A 40 -16.22 22.19 -1.44
N ASN A 41 -15.97 21.30 -0.49
CA ASN A 41 -15.28 21.63 0.76
C ASN A 41 -13.74 21.63 0.61
N LEU A 42 -13.19 20.77 -0.23
CA LEU A 42 -11.74 20.70 -0.49
C LEU A 42 -11.32 21.87 -1.41
N MET A 43 -12.11 22.14 -2.46
CA MET A 43 -11.87 23.27 -3.38
C MET A 43 -12.01 24.61 -2.68
N SER A 44 -12.95 24.81 -1.76
CA SER A 44 -13.05 26.04 -0.98
C SER A 44 -11.88 26.25 -0.03
N LYS A 45 -11.37 25.17 0.59
CA LYS A 45 -10.18 25.21 1.46
C LYS A 45 -8.89 25.39 0.65
N LEU A 46 -8.74 24.77 -0.52
CA LEU A 46 -7.62 24.96 -1.42
C LEU A 46 -7.68 26.34 -2.08
N ALA A 47 -8.85 26.80 -2.52
CA ALA A 47 -9.03 28.16 -3.04
C ALA A 47 -8.72 29.24 -1.99
N GLY A 48 -9.05 28.99 -0.71
CA GLY A 48 -8.68 29.86 0.41
C GLY A 48 -7.18 29.86 0.70
N ALA A 49 -6.50 28.73 0.53
CA ALA A 49 -5.06 28.61 0.67
C ALA A 49 -4.28 29.23 -0.51
N PHE A 50 -4.81 29.10 -1.75
CA PHE A 50 -4.22 29.64 -2.96
C PHE A 50 -4.76 31.03 -3.36
N GLY A 51 -5.83 31.52 -2.75
CA GLY A 51 -6.41 32.84 -3.01
C GLY A 51 -5.50 34.02 -2.63
N LYS A 52 -4.38 33.76 -2.00
CA LYS A 52 -3.29 34.73 -1.75
C LYS A 52 -2.26 34.81 -2.90
N ILE A 53 -2.34 33.92 -3.88
CA ILE A 53 -1.47 33.89 -5.05
C ILE A 53 -2.28 34.41 -6.26
N GLY A 54 -2.26 35.68 -6.42
CA GLY A 54 -2.72 36.57 -7.52
C GLY A 54 -3.64 36.07 -8.64
N LYS A 55 -4.39 36.98 -9.20
CA LYS A 55 -5.45 36.86 -10.23
C LYS A 55 -5.13 36.13 -11.56
N ALA A 56 -3.96 35.50 -11.71
CA ALA A 56 -3.57 34.74 -12.91
C ALA A 56 -3.94 33.25 -12.88
N GLY A 57 -4.66 32.81 -11.83
CA GLY A 57 -4.79 31.39 -11.48
C GLY A 57 -6.05 30.65 -11.93
N THR A 58 -7.05 31.26 -12.54
CA THR A 58 -8.35 30.59 -12.77
C THR A 58 -8.32 29.50 -13.83
N ALA A 59 -7.53 29.63 -14.89
CA ALA A 59 -7.36 28.60 -15.93
C ALA A 59 -6.49 27.42 -15.43
N THR A 60 -5.51 27.72 -14.56
CA THR A 60 -4.62 26.73 -13.95
C THR A 60 -5.34 25.85 -12.91
N ILE A 61 -6.35 26.40 -12.21
CA ILE A 61 -7.13 25.68 -11.19
C ILE A 61 -8.01 24.59 -11.79
N ALA A 62 -8.60 24.82 -12.99
CA ALA A 62 -9.40 23.81 -13.68
C ALA A 62 -8.55 22.62 -14.14
N GLY A 63 -7.35 22.88 -14.69
CA GLY A 63 -6.39 21.83 -15.07
C GLY A 63 -5.85 21.05 -13.87
N LEU A 64 -5.58 21.75 -12.75
CA LEU A 64 -5.16 21.12 -11.49
C LEU A 64 -6.27 20.26 -10.89
N ALA A 65 -7.53 20.71 -10.93
CA ALA A 65 -8.67 19.95 -10.43
C ALA A 65 -8.85 18.63 -11.18
N THR A 66 -8.70 18.63 -12.51
CA THR A 66 -8.77 17.41 -13.34
C THR A 66 -7.60 16.47 -13.02
N GLY A 67 -6.38 16.99 -12.92
CA GLY A 67 -5.19 16.20 -12.55
C GLY A 67 -5.29 15.60 -11.16
N ILE A 68 -5.80 16.35 -10.17
CA ILE A 68 -6.03 15.89 -8.80
C ILE A 68 -7.08 14.76 -8.76
N THR A 69 -8.18 14.89 -9.52
CA THR A 69 -9.24 13.87 -9.57
C THR A 69 -8.73 12.55 -10.16
N VAL A 70 -7.96 12.60 -11.26
CA VAL A 70 -7.34 11.42 -11.86
C VAL A 70 -6.32 10.77 -10.93
N LEU A 71 -5.50 11.58 -10.26
CA LEU A 71 -4.50 11.08 -9.31
C LEU A 71 -5.16 10.43 -8.08
N ALA A 72 -6.23 11.03 -7.56
CA ALA A 72 -6.99 10.48 -6.45
C ALA A 72 -7.72 9.19 -6.84
N ALA A 73 -8.30 9.14 -8.03
CA ALA A 73 -9.00 7.94 -8.51
C ALA A 73 -8.03 6.76 -8.71
N LYS A 74 -6.91 6.97 -9.41
CA LYS A 74 -5.91 5.92 -9.67
C LYS A 74 -5.22 5.47 -8.38
N GLY A 75 -4.69 6.40 -7.62
CA GLY A 75 -4.01 6.08 -6.36
C GLY A 75 -4.96 5.53 -5.28
N GLY A 76 -6.22 5.95 -5.28
CA GLY A 76 -7.25 5.44 -4.38
C GLY A 76 -7.65 3.99 -4.69
N PHE A 77 -7.75 3.64 -5.97
CA PHE A 77 -8.06 2.27 -6.39
C PHE A 77 -6.95 1.28 -6.01
N GLU A 78 -5.70 1.59 -6.36
CA GLU A 78 -4.55 0.76 -5.98
C GLU A 78 -4.45 0.59 -4.46
N ARG A 79 -4.67 1.68 -3.72
CA ARG A 79 -4.68 1.66 -2.26
C ARG A 79 -5.80 0.77 -1.70
N ALA A 80 -7.02 0.87 -2.23
CA ALA A 80 -8.14 0.05 -1.80
C ALA A 80 -7.88 -1.44 -2.06
N LEU A 81 -7.27 -1.79 -3.20
CA LEU A 81 -6.84 -3.16 -3.49
C LEU A 81 -5.77 -3.66 -2.51
N ASN A 82 -4.75 -2.85 -2.23
CA ASN A 82 -3.68 -3.24 -1.30
C ASN A 82 -4.22 -3.46 0.12
N ILE A 83 -5.13 -2.60 0.57
CA ILE A 83 -5.81 -2.75 1.86
C ILE A 83 -6.66 -4.03 1.89
N GLU A 84 -7.45 -4.27 0.85
CA GLU A 84 -8.27 -5.48 0.74
C GLU A 84 -7.40 -6.75 0.76
N ASN A 85 -6.31 -6.77 -0.01
CA ASN A 85 -5.37 -7.89 -0.04
C ASN A 85 -4.69 -8.12 1.31
N ALA A 86 -4.29 -7.04 2.01
CA ALA A 86 -3.72 -7.13 3.35
C ALA A 86 -4.72 -7.71 4.35
N GLN A 87 -5.98 -7.25 4.34
CA GLN A 87 -7.04 -7.79 5.18
C GLN A 87 -7.36 -9.26 4.86
N ALA A 88 -7.39 -9.62 3.57
CA ALA A 88 -7.61 -11.01 3.14
C ALA A 88 -6.48 -11.93 3.62
N LYS A 89 -5.22 -11.47 3.53
CA LYS A 89 -4.05 -12.18 4.04
C LYS A 89 -4.16 -12.41 5.55
N LEU A 90 -4.47 -11.39 6.33
CA LEU A 90 -4.63 -11.50 7.78
C LEU A 90 -5.75 -12.48 8.15
N LYS A 91 -6.90 -12.40 7.50
CA LYS A 91 -8.00 -13.36 7.70
C LYS A 91 -7.59 -14.79 7.35
N GLY A 92 -6.84 -14.97 6.25
CA GLY A 92 -6.30 -16.27 5.84
C GLY A 92 -5.29 -16.85 6.85
N LEU A 93 -4.64 -16.00 7.65
CA LEU A 93 -3.74 -16.38 8.74
C LEU A 93 -4.48 -16.66 10.07
N GLY A 94 -5.81 -16.48 10.10
CA GLY A 94 -6.64 -16.78 11.27
C GLY A 94 -6.94 -15.57 12.17
N HIS A 95 -6.55 -14.36 11.79
CA HIS A 95 -6.91 -13.15 12.54
C HIS A 95 -8.42 -12.90 12.46
N ASP A 96 -9.03 -12.60 13.58
CA ASP A 96 -10.43 -12.18 13.64
C ASP A 96 -10.61 -10.73 13.16
N SER A 97 -11.85 -10.26 13.08
CA SER A 97 -12.16 -8.93 12.57
C SER A 97 -11.61 -7.80 13.45
N ASN A 98 -11.45 -8.03 14.77
CA ASN A 98 -10.92 -7.01 15.69
C ASN A 98 -9.42 -6.89 15.51
N SER A 99 -8.69 -8.00 15.50
CA SER A 99 -7.27 -8.07 15.23
C SER A 99 -6.92 -7.46 13.86
N VAL A 100 -7.68 -7.80 12.80
CA VAL A 100 -7.50 -7.16 11.48
C VAL A 100 -7.66 -5.64 11.55
N THR A 101 -8.66 -5.16 12.29
CA THR A 101 -8.90 -3.72 12.45
C THR A 101 -7.75 -3.05 13.23
N GLU A 102 -7.24 -3.68 14.28
CA GLU A 102 -6.11 -3.17 15.07
C GLU A 102 -4.84 -3.07 14.22
N ILE A 103 -4.47 -4.13 13.51
CA ILE A 103 -3.33 -4.13 12.60
C ILE A 103 -3.44 -3.03 11.53
N MET A 104 -4.64 -2.81 10.98
CA MET A 104 -4.87 -1.74 10.01
C MET A 104 -4.74 -0.34 10.62
N ASN A 105 -5.14 -0.16 11.89
CA ASN A 105 -4.94 1.08 12.63
C ASN A 105 -3.46 1.32 12.93
N ASP A 106 -2.71 0.29 13.30
CA ASP A 106 -1.25 0.36 13.49
C ASP A 106 -0.55 0.79 12.20
N ALA A 107 -0.94 0.20 11.06
CA ALA A 107 -0.44 0.60 9.75
C ALA A 107 -0.73 2.06 9.43
N LEU A 108 -1.94 2.54 9.73
CA LEU A 108 -2.30 3.95 9.54
C LEU A 108 -1.49 4.88 10.45
N ALA A 109 -1.35 4.52 11.73
CA ALA A 109 -0.62 5.31 12.71
C ALA A 109 0.87 5.45 12.34
N SER A 110 1.47 4.41 11.78
CA SER A 110 2.89 4.40 11.42
C SER A 110 3.26 5.33 10.25
N VAL A 111 2.34 5.55 9.30
CA VAL A 111 2.60 6.38 8.10
C VAL A 111 1.89 7.73 8.12
N LYS A 112 1.18 8.05 9.20
CA LYS A 112 0.52 9.34 9.33
C LYS A 112 1.56 10.47 9.39
N GLY A 113 1.45 11.44 8.47
CA GLY A 113 2.41 12.55 8.37
C GLY A 113 3.67 12.24 7.57
N THR A 114 3.79 11.04 6.99
CA THR A 114 4.90 10.64 6.13
C THR A 114 4.51 10.65 4.65
N ALA A 115 5.49 10.47 3.77
CA ALA A 115 5.28 10.33 2.33
C ALA A 115 4.70 8.96 1.92
N PHE A 116 4.62 8.00 2.84
CA PHE A 116 4.18 6.63 2.56
C PHE A 116 2.66 6.47 2.60
N GLY A 117 2.15 5.56 1.77
CA GLY A 117 0.72 5.28 1.66
C GLY A 117 0.25 4.20 2.65
N LEU A 118 -1.02 4.27 3.09
CA LEU A 118 -1.62 3.24 3.93
C LEU A 118 -1.64 1.86 3.25
N GLY A 119 -1.83 1.79 1.92
CA GLY A 119 -1.86 0.53 1.18
C GLY A 119 -0.56 -0.27 1.35
N ASP A 120 0.59 0.42 1.21
CA ASP A 120 1.90 -0.19 1.39
C ASP A 120 2.14 -0.54 2.87
N ALA A 121 1.78 0.36 3.78
CA ALA A 121 1.87 0.12 5.22
C ALA A 121 1.01 -1.07 5.67
N ALA A 122 -0.20 -1.22 5.14
CA ALA A 122 -1.08 -2.35 5.40
C ALA A 122 -0.48 -3.68 4.91
N THR A 123 0.13 -3.65 3.72
CA THR A 123 0.83 -4.82 3.16
C THR A 123 2.01 -5.25 4.04
N VAL A 124 2.81 -4.28 4.50
CA VAL A 124 3.94 -4.53 5.39
C VAL A 124 3.46 -5.00 6.76
N ALA A 125 2.42 -4.35 7.34
CA ALA A 125 1.84 -4.74 8.61
C ALA A 125 1.34 -6.19 8.60
N ALA A 126 0.61 -6.59 7.55
CA ALA A 126 0.16 -7.96 7.38
C ALA A 126 1.33 -8.96 7.23
N SER A 127 2.46 -8.52 6.67
CA SER A 127 3.65 -9.37 6.54
C SER A 127 4.42 -9.49 7.86
N LEU A 128 4.57 -8.40 8.61
CA LEU A 128 5.21 -8.39 9.92
C LEU A 128 4.40 -9.20 10.95
N SER A 129 3.07 -9.02 10.97
CA SER A 129 2.17 -9.84 11.82
C SER A 129 2.29 -11.31 11.48
N ALA A 130 2.30 -11.69 10.19
CA ALA A 130 2.56 -13.05 9.73
C ALA A 130 3.93 -13.61 10.17
N SER A 131 4.90 -12.72 10.37
CA SER A 131 6.27 -13.05 10.83
C SER A 131 6.40 -13.09 12.36
N GLY A 132 5.29 -12.90 13.10
CA GLY A 132 5.24 -13.01 14.56
C GLY A 132 5.44 -11.69 15.32
N VAL A 133 5.42 -10.54 14.64
CA VAL A 133 5.41 -9.23 15.33
C VAL A 133 4.03 -9.01 15.95
N ALA A 134 3.99 -8.78 17.26
CA ALA A 134 2.73 -8.59 18.00
C ALA A 134 2.04 -7.30 17.57
N GLU A 135 0.72 -7.37 17.39
CA GLU A 135 -0.14 -6.22 17.10
C GLU A 135 -0.14 -5.19 18.24
N GLY A 136 -0.56 -3.96 17.94
CA GLY A 136 -0.55 -2.84 18.87
C GLY A 136 0.79 -2.07 18.85
N THR A 137 1.29 -1.70 20.01
CA THR A 137 2.46 -0.80 20.13
C THR A 137 3.68 -1.34 19.40
N GLN A 138 4.00 -2.65 19.55
CA GLN A 138 5.18 -3.24 18.91
C GLN A 138 5.10 -3.14 17.38
N LEU A 139 3.97 -3.51 16.79
CA LEU A 139 3.79 -3.43 15.34
C LEU A 139 3.88 -1.99 14.84
N THR A 140 3.23 -1.05 15.55
CA THR A 140 3.30 0.38 15.21
C THR A 140 4.74 0.91 15.24
N GLU A 141 5.54 0.56 16.25
CA GLU A 141 6.94 1.00 16.39
C GLU A 141 7.83 0.39 15.31
N VAL A 142 7.70 -0.91 15.06
CA VAL A 142 8.43 -1.59 13.97
C VAL A 142 8.07 -0.98 12.62
N LEU A 143 6.79 -0.72 12.34
CA LEU A 143 6.35 -0.09 11.09
C LEU A 143 6.90 1.33 10.93
N LYS A 144 6.99 2.13 12.00
CA LYS A 144 7.64 3.44 11.97
C LYS A 144 9.12 3.29 11.64
N THR A 145 9.82 2.35 12.27
CA THR A 145 11.24 2.07 12.00
C THR A 145 11.45 1.62 10.55
N VAL A 146 10.56 0.80 10.00
CA VAL A 146 10.56 0.44 8.58
C VAL A 146 10.39 1.67 7.69
N ALA A 147 9.47 2.59 8.04
CA ALA A 147 9.25 3.82 7.27
C ALA A 147 10.48 4.75 7.34
N ASP A 148 11.08 4.90 8.51
CA ASP A 148 12.31 5.70 8.69
C ASP A 148 13.47 5.12 7.90
N THR A 149 13.65 3.79 7.92
CA THR A 149 14.67 3.08 7.15
C THR A 149 14.43 3.22 5.65
N ALA A 150 13.18 3.09 5.20
CA ALA A 150 12.80 3.26 3.79
C ALA A 150 13.08 4.70 3.32
N GLN A 151 12.78 5.69 4.15
CA GLN A 151 13.04 7.10 3.85
C GLN A 151 14.55 7.39 3.69
N ILE A 152 15.38 6.90 4.60
CA ILE A 152 16.84 7.14 4.56
C ILE A 152 17.48 6.39 3.39
N SER A 153 17.09 5.13 3.17
CA SER A 153 17.64 4.29 2.09
C SER A 153 17.14 4.67 0.69
N GLY A 154 16.05 5.45 0.59
CA GLY A 154 15.38 5.74 -0.68
C GLY A 154 14.69 4.52 -1.32
N ARG A 155 14.50 3.43 -0.57
CA ARG A 155 13.80 2.21 -1.03
C ARG A 155 12.31 2.28 -0.71
N SER A 156 11.54 1.40 -1.34
CA SER A 156 10.11 1.29 -1.04
C SER A 156 9.87 0.78 0.38
N LEU A 157 8.73 1.16 0.96
CA LEU A 157 8.30 0.66 2.27
C LEU A 157 8.22 -0.87 2.28
N THR A 158 7.74 -1.46 1.18
CA THR A 158 7.58 -2.91 1.03
C THR A 158 8.92 -3.65 0.98
N ASP A 159 9.95 -3.08 0.30
CA ASP A 159 11.27 -3.69 0.24
C ASP A 159 11.91 -3.77 1.63
N ILE A 160 11.90 -2.67 2.36
CA ILE A 160 12.42 -2.63 3.74
C ILE A 160 11.57 -3.51 4.65
N GLY A 161 10.25 -3.45 4.52
CA GLY A 161 9.32 -4.31 5.27
C GLY A 161 9.59 -5.80 5.07
N THR A 162 10.02 -6.20 3.88
CA THR A 162 10.42 -7.59 3.58
C THR A 162 11.67 -8.00 4.37
N ILE A 163 12.66 -7.11 4.47
CA ILE A 163 13.89 -7.39 5.25
C ILE A 163 13.53 -7.54 6.74
N PHE A 164 12.79 -6.58 7.31
CA PHE A 164 12.36 -6.64 8.71
C PHE A 164 11.51 -7.89 8.98
N GLY A 165 10.56 -8.23 8.08
CA GLY A 165 9.75 -9.45 8.17
C GLY A 165 10.60 -10.72 8.12
N SER A 166 11.66 -10.74 7.33
CA SER A 166 12.62 -11.85 7.25
C SER A 166 13.35 -12.04 8.59
N VAL A 167 13.85 -10.95 9.18
CA VAL A 167 14.51 -10.99 10.50
C VAL A 167 13.53 -11.43 11.58
N ALA A 168 12.29 -10.91 11.57
CA ALA A 168 11.24 -11.29 12.54
C ALA A 168 10.89 -12.78 12.44
N ALA A 169 10.64 -13.29 11.22
CA ALA A 169 10.30 -14.69 11.00
C ALA A 169 11.40 -15.66 11.44
N ARG A 170 12.66 -15.28 11.33
CA ARG A 170 13.81 -16.05 11.79
C ARG A 170 14.14 -15.82 13.27
N GLY A 171 13.54 -14.80 13.88
CA GLY A 171 13.80 -14.38 15.26
C GLY A 171 15.16 -13.73 15.47
N LYS A 172 15.99 -13.56 14.42
CA LYS A 172 17.36 -13.06 14.51
C LYS A 172 17.83 -12.42 13.20
N LEU A 173 18.69 -11.40 13.32
CA LEU A 173 19.38 -10.78 12.18
C LEU A 173 20.41 -11.74 11.60
N GLN A 174 20.43 -11.88 10.28
CA GLN A 174 21.44 -12.62 9.55
C GLN A 174 22.31 -11.72 8.69
N GLY A 175 23.45 -12.24 8.24
CA GLY A 175 24.41 -11.48 7.45
C GLY A 175 23.85 -10.98 6.13
N ASP A 176 22.96 -11.72 5.48
CA ASP A 176 22.31 -11.33 4.23
C ASP A 176 21.35 -10.14 4.40
N ASP A 177 20.55 -10.12 5.51
CA ASP A 177 19.67 -8.98 5.83
C ASP A 177 20.51 -7.73 6.13
N MET A 178 21.56 -7.90 6.94
CA MET A 178 22.48 -6.81 7.28
C MET A 178 23.14 -6.23 6.01
N LEU A 179 23.64 -7.08 5.12
CA LEU A 179 24.28 -6.65 3.87
C LEU A 179 23.30 -5.94 2.93
N GLN A 180 22.03 -6.37 2.87
CA GLN A 180 21.00 -5.69 2.07
C GLN A 180 20.73 -4.27 2.59
N LEU A 181 20.65 -4.08 3.90
CA LEU A 181 20.49 -2.75 4.50
C LEU A 181 21.74 -1.89 4.29
N MET A 182 22.94 -2.44 4.51
CA MET A 182 24.19 -1.72 4.33
C MET A 182 24.42 -1.30 2.85
N SER A 183 24.05 -2.14 1.90
CA SER A 183 24.11 -1.80 0.46
C SER A 183 23.16 -0.69 0.07
N SER A 184 22.13 -0.45 0.89
CA SER A 184 21.18 0.65 0.74
C SER A 184 21.59 1.92 1.52
N GLY A 185 22.84 1.95 2.03
CA GLY A 185 23.40 3.10 2.76
C GLY A 185 23.03 3.16 4.25
N ILE A 186 22.44 2.12 4.82
CA ILE A 186 22.08 2.08 6.24
C ILE A 186 23.27 1.53 7.06
N PRO A 187 23.84 2.29 8.02
CA PRO A 187 25.02 1.89 8.77
C PRO A 187 24.68 0.95 9.94
N VAL A 188 24.16 -0.25 9.62
CA VAL A 188 23.61 -1.21 10.61
C VAL A 188 24.63 -1.59 11.69
N LEU A 189 25.89 -1.84 11.29
CA LEU A 189 26.95 -2.21 12.26
C LEU A 189 27.21 -1.10 13.29
N GLN A 190 27.20 0.17 12.84
CA GLN A 190 27.40 1.30 13.72
C GLN A 190 26.21 1.52 14.65
N MET A 191 24.98 1.34 14.14
CA MET A 191 23.76 1.47 14.95
C MET A 191 23.69 0.41 16.04
N LEU A 192 23.91 -0.86 15.67
CA LEU A 192 23.99 -1.96 16.63
C LEU A 192 25.15 -1.78 17.61
N GLY A 193 26.31 -1.33 17.11
CA GLY A 193 27.49 -1.05 17.94
C GLY A 193 27.22 0.01 19.00
N LYS A 194 26.54 1.11 18.62
CA LYS A 194 26.13 2.16 19.55
C LYS A 194 25.12 1.64 20.57
N HIS A 195 24.11 0.91 20.12
CA HIS A 195 23.05 0.36 20.97
C HIS A 195 23.59 -0.64 22.01
N LEU A 196 24.51 -1.51 21.61
CA LEU A 196 25.05 -2.58 22.44
C LEU A 196 26.37 -2.22 23.15
N GLY A 197 26.95 -1.02 22.87
CA GLY A 197 28.27 -0.62 23.41
C GLY A 197 29.42 -1.48 22.88
N LYS A 198 29.35 -1.90 21.60
CA LYS A 198 30.32 -2.81 20.97
C LYS A 198 30.91 -2.24 19.69
N THR A 199 32.07 -2.76 19.30
CA THR A 199 32.70 -2.42 18.03
C THR A 199 31.98 -3.06 16.84
N SER A 200 32.15 -2.51 15.63
CA SER A 200 31.57 -3.09 14.42
C SER A 200 32.06 -4.52 14.13
N ALA A 201 33.30 -4.86 14.51
CA ALA A 201 33.82 -6.21 14.39
C ALA A 201 33.09 -7.19 15.32
N GLU A 202 32.93 -6.84 16.60
CA GLU A 202 32.17 -7.66 17.53
C GLU A 202 30.70 -7.83 17.10
N ILE A 203 30.07 -6.79 16.56
CA ILE A 203 28.70 -6.90 16.00
C ILE A 203 28.66 -7.86 14.82
N SER A 204 29.65 -7.79 13.91
CA SER A 204 29.73 -8.71 12.78
C SER A 204 29.82 -10.17 13.24
N ASP A 205 30.64 -10.44 14.27
CA ASP A 205 30.77 -11.77 14.87
C ASP A 205 29.43 -12.19 15.53
N MET A 206 28.79 -11.28 16.27
CA MET A 206 27.49 -11.57 16.90
C MET A 206 26.39 -11.86 15.86
N VAL A 207 26.35 -11.17 14.72
CA VAL A 207 25.42 -11.47 13.63
C VAL A 207 25.70 -12.85 13.05
N SER A 208 27.00 -13.17 12.79
CA SER A 208 27.42 -14.47 12.27
C SER A 208 27.04 -15.61 13.23
N ASP A 209 27.15 -15.39 14.54
CA ASP A 209 26.76 -16.33 15.59
C ASP A 209 25.23 -16.38 15.81
N GLY A 210 24.44 -15.51 15.15
CA GLY A 210 22.99 -15.40 15.33
C GLY A 210 22.57 -14.89 16.72
N LYS A 211 23.38 -14.03 17.34
CA LYS A 211 23.20 -13.48 18.69
C LYS A 211 22.43 -12.14 18.72
N ILE A 212 22.09 -11.57 17.56
CA ILE A 212 21.29 -10.37 17.45
C ILE A 212 19.85 -10.79 17.16
N ASP A 213 18.99 -10.73 18.16
CA ASP A 213 17.56 -11.04 18.00
C ASP A 213 16.81 -9.91 17.29
N PHE A 214 15.56 -10.18 16.89
CA PHE A 214 14.73 -9.23 16.15
C PHE A 214 14.48 -7.96 16.97
N GLN A 215 14.23 -8.07 18.28
CA GLN A 215 13.93 -6.89 19.10
C GLN A 215 15.15 -5.99 19.22
N THR A 216 16.31 -6.55 19.55
CA THR A 216 17.59 -5.81 19.61
C THR A 216 17.88 -5.11 18.25
N PHE A 217 17.64 -5.80 17.14
CA PHE A 217 17.78 -5.20 15.81
C PHE A 217 16.82 -4.04 15.60
N ALA A 218 15.52 -4.23 15.88
CA ALA A 218 14.50 -3.20 15.68
C ALA A 218 14.75 -1.96 16.55
N ASP A 219 15.12 -2.17 17.82
CA ASP A 219 15.43 -1.09 18.77
C ASP A 219 16.66 -0.28 18.35
N ALA A 220 17.73 -0.95 17.92
CA ALA A 220 18.93 -0.28 17.42
C ALA A 220 18.64 0.57 16.16
N MET A 221 17.80 0.05 15.25
CA MET A 221 17.39 0.79 14.06
C MET A 221 16.51 1.98 14.42
N GLN A 222 15.56 1.81 15.36
CA GLN A 222 14.71 2.90 15.86
C GLN A 222 15.55 4.01 16.54
N GLU A 223 16.49 3.63 17.38
CA GLU A 223 17.38 4.61 18.04
C GLU A 223 18.23 5.38 17.02
N GLY A 224 18.71 4.69 15.97
CA GLY A 224 19.60 5.29 14.97
C GLY A 224 18.92 6.17 13.93
N MET A 225 17.62 5.93 13.63
CA MET A 225 16.92 6.54 12.48
C MET A 225 15.55 7.11 12.82
N GLY A 226 15.08 6.98 14.06
CA GLY A 226 13.71 7.34 14.44
C GLY A 226 13.32 8.77 14.06
N GLY A 227 12.15 8.92 13.45
CA GLY A 227 11.59 10.20 13.03
C GLY A 227 12.03 10.70 11.65
N ALA A 228 12.86 9.95 10.93
CA ALA A 228 13.37 10.36 9.62
C ALA A 228 12.24 10.50 8.57
N ALA A 229 11.28 9.60 8.55
CA ALA A 229 10.15 9.65 7.63
C ALA A 229 9.23 10.85 7.89
N GLN A 230 9.03 11.22 9.15
CA GLN A 230 8.25 12.41 9.51
C GLN A 230 9.01 13.69 9.17
N SER A 231 10.28 13.77 9.51
CA SER A 231 11.14 14.94 9.21
C SER A 231 11.24 15.18 7.70
N ALA A 232 11.30 14.13 6.90
CA ALA A 232 11.26 14.22 5.44
C ALA A 232 9.93 14.76 4.92
N GLY A 233 8.83 14.52 5.64
CA GLY A 233 7.49 15.07 5.34
C GLY A 233 7.44 16.60 5.33
N ASP A 234 8.31 17.26 6.08
CA ASP A 234 8.41 18.71 6.19
C ASP A 234 9.13 19.37 5.01
N THR A 235 9.82 18.60 4.17
CA THR A 235 10.42 19.09 2.93
C THR A 235 9.36 19.35 1.87
N PHE A 236 9.67 20.19 0.86
CA PHE A 236 8.74 20.45 -0.26
C PHE A 236 8.31 19.14 -0.97
N THR A 237 9.28 18.25 -1.24
CA THR A 237 9.01 16.94 -1.88
C THR A 237 8.17 16.04 -0.95
N GLY A 238 8.47 16.03 0.33
CA GLY A 238 7.71 15.31 1.34
C GLY A 238 6.28 15.86 1.47
N ALA A 239 6.12 17.17 1.56
CA ALA A 239 4.80 17.82 1.61
C ALA A 239 3.96 17.48 0.37
N LEU A 240 4.56 17.47 -0.83
CA LEU A 240 3.88 17.04 -2.06
C LEU A 240 3.48 15.57 -2.01
N SER A 241 4.34 14.70 -1.50
CA SER A 241 4.04 13.28 -1.30
C SER A 241 2.94 13.07 -0.26
N ASN A 242 2.95 13.83 0.83
CA ASN A 242 1.87 13.84 1.82
C ASN A 242 0.52 14.25 1.21
N VAL A 243 0.51 15.24 0.31
CA VAL A 243 -0.69 15.64 -0.43
C VAL A 243 -1.17 14.50 -1.33
N LYS A 244 -0.28 13.82 -2.05
CA LYS A 244 -0.62 12.64 -2.86
C LYS A 244 -1.20 11.51 -2.02
N ALA A 245 -0.58 11.20 -0.87
CA ALA A 245 -1.08 10.20 0.06
C ALA A 245 -2.47 10.57 0.63
N ALA A 246 -2.70 11.86 0.93
CA ALA A 246 -4.00 12.35 1.37
C ALA A 246 -5.08 12.25 0.28
N LEU A 247 -4.73 12.57 -0.98
CA LEU A 247 -5.63 12.42 -2.14
C LEU A 247 -5.97 10.95 -2.41
N SER A 248 -5.00 10.04 -2.26
CA SER A 248 -5.25 8.60 -2.37
C SER A 248 -6.24 8.10 -1.32
N ARG A 249 -6.22 8.64 -0.08
CA ARG A 249 -7.21 8.32 0.96
C ARG A 249 -8.63 8.72 0.56
N LEU A 250 -8.79 9.87 -0.10
CA LEU A 250 -10.10 10.30 -0.63
C LEU A 250 -10.58 9.37 -1.75
N GLY A 251 -9.67 8.99 -2.65
CA GLY A 251 -9.97 8.05 -3.74
C GLY A 251 -10.34 6.65 -3.25
N GLU A 252 -9.70 6.16 -2.19
CA GLU A 252 -9.99 4.88 -1.56
C GLU A 252 -11.45 4.81 -1.05
N THR A 253 -11.91 5.84 -0.35
CA THR A 253 -13.28 5.91 0.16
C THR A 253 -14.33 5.80 -0.97
N ALA A 254 -14.01 6.32 -2.16
CA ALA A 254 -14.84 6.21 -3.35
C ALA A 254 -14.68 4.85 -4.07
N ALA A 255 -13.48 4.26 -4.04
CA ALA A 255 -13.16 3.02 -4.76
C ALA A 255 -13.70 1.77 -4.03
N THR A 256 -13.76 1.76 -2.70
CA THR A 256 -14.20 0.59 -1.92
C THR A 256 -15.60 0.08 -2.27
N PRO A 257 -16.67 0.92 -2.39
CA PRO A 257 -17.98 0.45 -2.82
C PRO A 257 -17.98 -0.12 -4.24
N PHE A 258 -17.15 0.45 -5.13
CA PHE A 258 -17.00 0.00 -6.51
C PHE A 258 -16.35 -1.38 -6.58
N LEU A 259 -15.27 -1.62 -5.83
CA LEU A 259 -14.62 -2.93 -5.72
C LEU A 259 -15.59 -4.00 -5.20
N ASN A 260 -16.41 -3.68 -4.20
CA ASN A 260 -17.42 -4.59 -3.69
C ASN A 260 -18.48 -4.94 -4.76
N GLY A 261 -18.88 -3.96 -5.57
CA GLY A 261 -19.80 -4.15 -6.69
C GLY A 261 -19.20 -5.06 -7.78
N LEU A 262 -17.95 -4.83 -8.16
CA LEU A 262 -17.22 -5.67 -9.13
C LEU A 262 -17.05 -7.09 -8.62
N ARG A 263 -16.67 -7.28 -7.35
CA ARG A 263 -16.56 -8.61 -6.75
C ARG A 263 -17.87 -9.38 -6.85
N SER A 264 -18.98 -8.73 -6.50
CA SER A 264 -20.31 -9.34 -6.60
C SER A 264 -20.63 -9.76 -8.04
N LEU A 265 -20.30 -8.92 -9.01
CA LEU A 265 -20.52 -9.18 -10.43
C LEU A 265 -19.67 -10.38 -10.93
N PHE A 266 -18.39 -10.41 -10.56
CA PHE A 266 -17.50 -11.53 -10.93
C PHE A 266 -17.95 -12.84 -10.29
N ASN A 267 -18.31 -12.82 -9.01
CA ASN A 267 -18.84 -14.00 -8.32
C ASN A 267 -20.12 -14.54 -8.97
N GLN A 268 -20.96 -13.69 -9.56
CA GLN A 268 -22.15 -14.11 -10.31
C GLN A 268 -21.80 -14.61 -11.72
N ALA A 269 -20.71 -14.13 -12.31
CA ALA A 269 -20.27 -14.55 -13.65
C ALA A 269 -19.58 -15.93 -13.63
N ILE A 270 -18.91 -16.31 -12.55
CA ILE A 270 -18.18 -17.60 -12.43
C ILE A 270 -19.07 -18.79 -12.74
N PRO A 271 -20.29 -18.97 -12.12
CA PRO A 271 -21.16 -20.12 -12.43
C PRO A 271 -21.61 -20.18 -13.88
N VAL A 272 -21.74 -19.01 -14.54
CA VAL A 272 -22.13 -18.92 -15.96
C VAL A 272 -20.98 -19.44 -16.83
N VAL A 273 -19.73 -19.06 -16.53
CA VAL A 273 -18.53 -19.55 -17.22
C VAL A 273 -18.34 -21.05 -16.99
N ASP A 274 -18.54 -21.52 -15.75
CA ASP A 274 -18.45 -22.93 -15.41
C ASP A 274 -19.50 -23.77 -16.13
N SER A 275 -20.74 -23.27 -16.23
CA SER A 275 -21.83 -23.92 -16.98
C SER A 275 -21.52 -23.99 -18.48
N PHE A 276 -20.95 -22.93 -19.06
CA PHE A 276 -20.51 -22.90 -20.43
C PHE A 276 -19.35 -23.88 -20.69
N THR A 277 -18.37 -23.91 -19.77
CA THR A 277 -17.24 -24.82 -19.82
C THR A 277 -17.70 -26.29 -19.76
N ALA A 278 -18.70 -26.60 -18.94
CA ALA A 278 -19.29 -27.93 -18.84
C ALA A 278 -20.04 -28.34 -20.11
N ALA A 279 -20.70 -27.37 -20.77
CA ALA A 279 -21.45 -27.61 -22.04
C ALA A 279 -20.55 -27.79 -23.25
N VAL A 280 -19.30 -27.30 -23.21
CA VAL A 280 -18.33 -27.40 -24.32
C VAL A 280 -17.35 -28.58 -24.14
N LYS A 281 -17.38 -29.25 -22.99
CA LYS A 281 -16.57 -30.45 -22.77
C LYS A 281 -17.11 -31.61 -23.62
N PRO A 282 -16.28 -32.23 -24.49
CA PRO A 282 -16.67 -33.36 -25.33
C PRO A 282 -17.08 -34.58 -24.52
#